data_cace75ef9faa8d00234efc95a0deb5c5
#
_entry.id   cace75ef9faa8d00234efc95a0deb5c5
#
_cell.length_a   1.000
_cell.length_b   1.000
_cell.length_c   1.000
_cell.angle_alpha   90.00
_cell.angle_beta   90.00
_cell.angle_gamma   90.00
#
_symmetry.space_group_name_H-M   'P 1'
#
loop_
_entity.id
_entity.type
_entity.pdbx_description
1 polymer ?
#
loop_
_entity_poly.entity_id
_entity_poly.type
_entity_poly.pdbx_seq_one_letter_code
_entity_poly.pdbx_strand_id
1 'polypeptide(L)'
;MKITARILVTLALSLLLIPATKAATLDLSGEINGAPYRIRVPDVWNGTLLIFAHGYRDKADHPGETDNRNADVAPSPALEAPLLAQGFALAGTAYKDNGWAIGDAILDVKNLAVFFRDNVARPQRTILVAASLGTFVGYKSMEQFGGIYDGALCLCSAGAGATRLWDSGVPLYLAYDIVFGIPASWGTVGEVRNDIDFDTEVLAKLAPELSNIANFPKFEFIRLVAKNPGRGITPPPPPAFYPGWALTDFFFFTEARAELQRRAGGPIVQNLDQEYTLTAAEKTYLAGIGLPTPVVDAWLAQMNARRDIEAKPSARNYVRNNTDYNGKIRNPILSVHTIIDPLLVVANESAYAELNAAAGKQDLLFQTYTTGVGHCNLTGPQILTSIGAIDQWVRTGLKPTAAQFPGALGFNPAFVPPPF
;
A
#
# COMPACT_ATOMS: atom_id res chain seq x y z
N MET A 1 -34.28 62.05 52.29
CA MET A 1 -34.17 60.62 52.01
C MET A 1 -34.38 60.43 50.51
N LYS A 2 -33.35 60.32 49.73
CA LYS A 2 -33.44 60.17 48.25
C LYS A 2 -33.22 58.69 47.92
N ILE A 3 -34.19 58.04 47.32
CA ILE A 3 -34.18 56.67 46.83
C ILE A 3 -33.77 56.74 45.35
N THR A 4 -32.58 56.20 45.03
CA THR A 4 -32.11 56.09 43.65
C THR A 4 -32.47 54.69 43.13
N ALA A 5 -33.38 54.62 42.17
CA ALA A 5 -33.70 53.38 41.44
C ALA A 5 -32.61 53.06 40.39
N ARG A 6 -31.97 51.90 40.50
CA ARG A 6 -31.07 51.34 39.46
C ARG A 6 -31.89 50.51 38.49
N ILE A 7 -31.93 50.95 37.24
CA ILE A 7 -32.53 50.18 36.13
C ILE A 7 -31.44 49.21 35.65
N LEU A 8 -31.67 47.89 35.79
CA LEU A 8 -30.87 46.83 35.14
C LEU A 8 -31.41 46.64 33.72
N VAL A 9 -30.58 46.97 32.74
CA VAL A 9 -30.84 46.62 31.33
C VAL A 9 -30.22 45.24 31.08
N THR A 10 -31.05 44.23 30.94
CA THR A 10 -30.67 42.87 30.55
C THR A 10 -30.58 42.82 29.02
N LEU A 11 -29.36 42.74 28.48
CA LEU A 11 -29.14 42.55 27.06
C LEU A 11 -29.32 41.05 26.76
N ALA A 12 -30.45 40.67 26.15
CA ALA A 12 -30.66 39.32 25.63
C ALA A 12 -29.90 39.17 24.32
N LEU A 13 -28.79 38.41 24.36
CA LEU A 13 -28.01 38.01 23.19
C LEU A 13 -28.74 36.83 22.53
N SER A 14 -29.59 37.12 21.53
CA SER A 14 -30.21 36.09 20.69
C SER A 14 -29.12 35.47 19.78
N LEU A 15 -28.59 34.27 20.15
CA LEU A 15 -27.85 33.43 19.23
C LEU A 15 -28.80 33.01 18.09
N LEU A 16 -28.64 33.63 16.93
CA LEU A 16 -29.17 33.10 15.69
C LEU A 16 -28.43 31.80 15.38
N LEU A 17 -29.07 30.67 15.68
CA LEU A 17 -28.71 29.36 15.13
C LEU A 17 -28.93 29.43 13.61
N ILE A 18 -27.89 29.76 12.86
CA ILE A 18 -27.87 29.57 11.41
C ILE A 18 -27.96 28.04 11.21
N PRO A 19 -29.03 27.50 10.59
CA PRO A 19 -29.07 26.10 10.25
C PRO A 19 -27.88 25.85 9.35
N ALA A 20 -27.00 24.88 9.72
CA ALA A 20 -25.95 24.37 8.85
C ALA A 20 -26.68 23.80 7.62
N THR A 21 -26.79 24.59 6.57
CA THR A 21 -27.22 24.11 5.27
C THR A 21 -26.23 23.03 4.86
N LYS A 22 -26.70 21.79 4.76
CA LYS A 22 -25.92 20.68 4.26
C LYS A 22 -25.45 21.11 2.87
N ALA A 23 -24.16 21.42 2.73
CA ALA A 23 -23.60 21.86 1.46
C ALA A 23 -24.01 20.86 0.38
N ALA A 24 -24.67 21.32 -0.68
CA ALA A 24 -25.03 20.47 -1.79
C ALA A 24 -23.71 20.05 -2.46
N THR A 25 -23.45 18.77 -2.56
CA THR A 25 -22.26 18.23 -3.17
C THR A 25 -22.66 17.70 -4.53
N LEU A 26 -21.97 18.15 -5.59
CA LEU A 26 -22.08 17.46 -6.88
C LEU A 26 -21.56 16.03 -6.71
N ASP A 27 -22.36 15.03 -7.06
CA ASP A 27 -22.00 13.62 -7.00
C ASP A 27 -22.29 12.99 -8.37
N LEU A 28 -21.24 12.66 -9.12
CA LEU A 28 -21.30 12.10 -10.46
C LEU A 28 -20.70 10.70 -10.44
N SER A 29 -21.32 9.79 -11.17
CA SER A 29 -20.79 8.45 -11.44
C SER A 29 -21.08 8.03 -12.87
N GLY A 30 -20.25 7.14 -13.39
CA GLY A 30 -20.36 6.62 -14.75
C GLY A 30 -19.18 5.73 -15.09
N GLU A 31 -18.89 5.57 -16.39
CA GLU A 31 -17.75 4.82 -16.87
C GLU A 31 -16.93 5.63 -17.88
N ILE A 32 -15.60 5.49 -17.83
CA ILE A 32 -14.66 6.01 -18.83
C ILE A 32 -13.87 4.83 -19.37
N ASN A 33 -14.06 4.50 -20.64
CA ASN A 33 -13.40 3.38 -21.32
C ASN A 33 -13.57 2.02 -20.59
N GLY A 34 -14.71 1.80 -19.96
CA GLY A 34 -15.03 0.60 -19.19
C GLY A 34 -14.56 0.62 -17.72
N ALA A 35 -13.90 1.69 -17.27
CA ALA A 35 -13.54 1.89 -15.88
C ALA A 35 -14.62 2.72 -15.14
N PRO A 36 -15.34 2.17 -14.16
CA PRO A 36 -16.29 2.93 -13.36
C PRO A 36 -15.61 4.05 -12.61
N TYR A 37 -16.25 5.21 -12.53
CA TYR A 37 -15.75 6.34 -11.77
C TYR A 37 -16.82 6.96 -10.87
N ARG A 38 -16.36 7.65 -9.82
CA ARG A 38 -17.16 8.57 -9.02
C ARG A 38 -16.40 9.87 -8.78
N ILE A 39 -17.13 10.99 -8.81
CA ILE A 39 -16.60 12.34 -8.57
C ILE A 39 -17.55 13.04 -7.59
N ARG A 40 -16.97 13.71 -6.58
CA ARG A 40 -17.69 14.52 -5.61
C ARG A 40 -17.06 15.91 -5.51
N VAL A 41 -17.84 16.96 -5.73
CA VAL A 41 -17.33 18.35 -5.65
C VAL A 41 -18.15 19.11 -4.60
N PRO A 42 -17.53 19.69 -3.56
CA PRO A 42 -18.23 20.48 -2.57
C PRO A 42 -18.65 21.84 -3.14
N ASP A 43 -19.70 22.46 -2.58
CA ASP A 43 -20.16 23.80 -3.00
C ASP A 43 -19.06 24.86 -2.84
N VAL A 44 -18.25 24.74 -1.79
CA VAL A 44 -17.09 25.62 -1.57
C VAL A 44 -15.82 24.83 -1.89
N TRP A 45 -15.46 24.80 -3.17
CA TRP A 45 -14.25 24.10 -3.62
C TRP A 45 -13.00 24.97 -3.45
N ASN A 46 -11.95 24.40 -2.85
CA ASN A 46 -10.66 25.07 -2.62
C ASN A 46 -9.73 25.06 -3.85
N GLY A 47 -10.18 24.50 -4.98
CA GLY A 47 -9.42 24.38 -6.23
C GLY A 47 -8.53 23.15 -6.31
N THR A 48 -8.46 22.30 -5.26
CA THR A 48 -7.70 21.05 -5.28
C THR A 48 -8.62 19.86 -5.57
N LEU A 49 -8.20 19.05 -6.54
CA LEU A 49 -8.77 17.73 -6.84
C LEU A 49 -7.88 16.64 -6.23
N LEU A 50 -8.45 15.81 -5.38
CA LEU A 50 -7.84 14.57 -4.91
C LEU A 50 -8.36 13.40 -5.74
N ILE A 51 -7.46 12.63 -6.35
CA ILE A 51 -7.83 11.41 -7.10
C ILE A 51 -7.30 10.22 -6.33
N PHE A 52 -8.20 9.33 -5.91
CA PHE A 52 -7.83 8.13 -5.17
C PHE A 52 -7.52 6.96 -6.12
N ALA A 53 -6.34 6.39 -5.96
CA ALA A 53 -5.89 5.15 -6.57
C ALA A 53 -5.91 4.04 -5.52
N HIS A 54 -6.90 3.15 -5.59
CA HIS A 54 -7.14 2.11 -4.57
C HIS A 54 -6.10 0.99 -4.61
N GLY A 55 -6.03 0.19 -3.52
CA GLY A 55 -5.19 -0.98 -3.39
C GLY A 55 -5.64 -2.18 -4.23
N TYR A 56 -5.00 -3.34 -3.98
CA TYR A 56 -5.38 -4.60 -4.62
C TYR A 56 -6.85 -4.94 -4.34
N ARG A 57 -7.53 -5.41 -5.35
CA ARG A 57 -8.84 -6.05 -5.29
C ARG A 57 -8.75 -7.33 -6.06
N ASP A 58 -9.19 -8.39 -5.46
CA ASP A 58 -9.07 -9.68 -6.09
C ASP A 58 -9.82 -9.76 -7.42
N LYS A 59 -9.26 -10.51 -8.35
CA LYS A 59 -9.86 -10.78 -9.65
C LYS A 59 -10.83 -11.94 -9.48
N ALA A 60 -12.06 -11.69 -9.88
CA ALA A 60 -13.09 -12.75 -9.89
C ALA A 60 -12.81 -13.73 -11.04
N ASP A 61 -11.92 -14.68 -10.82
CA ASP A 61 -11.56 -15.71 -11.78
C ASP A 61 -11.82 -17.14 -11.26
N HIS A 62 -12.47 -17.27 -10.10
CA HIS A 62 -12.96 -18.52 -9.54
C HIS A 62 -14.50 -18.58 -9.47
N PRO A 63 -15.12 -19.77 -9.45
CA PRO A 63 -16.57 -19.91 -9.43
C PRO A 63 -17.22 -19.28 -8.20
N GLY A 64 -18.16 -18.37 -8.41
CA GLY A 64 -18.91 -17.68 -7.35
C GLY A 64 -18.36 -16.31 -6.96
N GLU A 65 -17.22 -15.91 -7.46
CA GLU A 65 -16.62 -14.60 -7.22
C GLU A 65 -17.22 -13.51 -8.12
N THR A 66 -17.06 -12.27 -7.70
CA THR A 66 -17.48 -11.09 -8.47
C THR A 66 -16.47 -9.96 -8.30
N ASP A 67 -16.08 -9.35 -9.41
CA ASP A 67 -15.19 -8.18 -9.39
C ASP A 67 -15.77 -7.03 -8.55
N ASN A 68 -14.94 -6.40 -7.73
CA ASN A 68 -15.32 -5.20 -7.01
C ASN A 68 -15.26 -3.99 -7.96
N ARG A 69 -16.43 -3.46 -8.34
CA ARG A 69 -16.60 -2.33 -9.26
C ARG A 69 -16.86 -1.00 -8.53
N ASN A 70 -16.59 -0.89 -7.23
CA ASN A 70 -16.81 0.34 -6.47
C ASN A 70 -15.73 1.39 -6.78
N ALA A 71 -16.14 2.55 -7.25
CA ALA A 71 -15.24 3.68 -7.48
C ALA A 71 -15.08 4.49 -6.19
N ASP A 72 -14.21 4.02 -5.28
CA ASP A 72 -13.91 4.71 -4.02
C ASP A 72 -13.17 6.02 -4.31
N VAL A 73 -13.60 7.11 -3.69
CA VAL A 73 -13.05 8.47 -3.91
C VAL A 73 -12.10 8.91 -2.78
N ALA A 74 -11.91 8.08 -1.78
CA ALA A 74 -11.01 8.31 -0.65
C ALA A 74 -10.50 6.97 -0.08
N PRO A 75 -9.39 6.95 0.68
CA PRO A 75 -8.85 5.75 1.31
C PRO A 75 -9.83 5.03 2.26
N SER A 76 -10.85 5.73 2.74
CA SER A 76 -11.95 5.18 3.52
C SER A 76 -13.19 6.04 3.29
N PRO A 77 -14.41 5.46 3.24
CA PRO A 77 -15.66 6.22 3.17
C PRO A 77 -15.82 7.25 4.30
N ALA A 78 -15.27 6.96 5.48
CA ALA A 78 -15.30 7.89 6.62
C ALA A 78 -14.51 9.19 6.38
N LEU A 79 -13.60 9.22 5.41
CA LEU A 79 -12.81 10.40 5.07
C LEU A 79 -13.48 11.31 4.03
N GLU A 80 -14.49 10.84 3.31
CA GLU A 80 -15.14 11.63 2.27
C GLU A 80 -15.74 12.94 2.84
N ALA A 81 -16.53 12.84 3.89
CA ALA A 81 -17.19 14.02 4.47
C ALA A 81 -16.19 15.06 5.04
N PRO A 82 -15.19 14.68 5.85
CA PRO A 82 -14.18 15.64 6.32
C PRO A 82 -13.33 16.25 5.20
N LEU A 83 -13.03 15.54 4.12
CA LEU A 83 -12.29 16.10 2.98
C LEU A 83 -13.13 17.09 2.18
N LEU A 84 -14.40 16.77 1.91
CA LEU A 84 -15.35 17.68 1.27
C LEU A 84 -15.57 18.94 2.13
N ALA A 85 -15.65 18.81 3.46
CA ALA A 85 -15.78 19.95 4.37
C ALA A 85 -14.54 20.87 4.36
N GLN A 86 -13.36 20.34 4.03
CA GLN A 86 -12.14 21.11 3.82
C GLN A 86 -12.05 21.71 2.42
N GLY A 87 -13.07 21.52 1.59
CA GLY A 87 -13.17 22.07 0.25
C GLY A 87 -12.47 21.26 -0.83
N PHE A 88 -12.00 20.04 -0.58
CA PHE A 88 -11.40 19.19 -1.62
C PHE A 88 -12.49 18.60 -2.54
N ALA A 89 -12.29 18.66 -3.84
CA ALA A 89 -13.00 17.77 -4.76
C ALA A 89 -12.35 16.38 -4.71
N LEU A 90 -13.19 15.33 -4.75
CA LEU A 90 -12.76 13.94 -4.65
C LEU A 90 -13.14 13.21 -5.94
N ALA A 91 -12.23 12.39 -6.45
CA ALA A 91 -12.50 11.48 -7.56
C ALA A 91 -11.83 10.12 -7.34
N GLY A 92 -12.39 9.07 -7.92
CA GLY A 92 -11.81 7.74 -7.89
C GLY A 92 -12.38 6.88 -9.00
N THR A 93 -11.66 5.82 -9.34
CA THR A 93 -12.08 4.82 -10.32
C THR A 93 -11.89 3.43 -9.76
N ALA A 94 -12.78 2.49 -10.13
CA ALA A 94 -12.65 1.06 -9.78
C ALA A 94 -11.64 0.33 -10.68
N TYR A 95 -10.94 1.08 -11.54
CA TYR A 95 -10.17 0.58 -12.66
C TYR A 95 -11.05 -0.23 -13.64
N LYS A 96 -10.51 -0.48 -14.82
CA LYS A 96 -11.18 -1.28 -15.83
C LYS A 96 -11.26 -2.75 -15.42
N ASP A 97 -10.27 -3.22 -14.68
CA ASP A 97 -10.12 -4.60 -14.28
C ASP A 97 -9.57 -4.71 -12.84
N ASN A 98 -9.90 -5.80 -12.14
CA ASN A 98 -9.35 -6.14 -10.85
C ASN A 98 -8.03 -6.92 -11.00
N GLY A 99 -7.44 -7.38 -9.89
CA GLY A 99 -6.17 -8.08 -9.87
C GLY A 99 -4.97 -7.14 -10.08
N TRP A 100 -3.93 -7.64 -10.71
CA TRP A 100 -2.68 -6.90 -10.96
C TRP A 100 -2.73 -6.04 -12.24
N ALA A 101 -3.86 -5.35 -12.46
CA ALA A 101 -4.16 -4.57 -13.68
C ALA A 101 -3.49 -3.17 -13.69
N ILE A 102 -2.26 -3.04 -13.20
CA ILE A 102 -1.62 -1.74 -12.94
C ILE A 102 -1.46 -0.90 -14.20
N GLY A 103 -1.12 -1.52 -15.34
CA GLY A 103 -0.99 -0.80 -16.61
C GLY A 103 -2.28 -0.10 -17.04
N ASP A 104 -3.43 -0.79 -16.91
CA ASP A 104 -4.74 -0.21 -17.16
C ASP A 104 -5.10 0.84 -16.11
N ALA A 105 -4.86 0.57 -14.84
CA ALA A 105 -5.15 1.48 -13.73
C ALA A 105 -4.45 2.85 -13.86
N ILE A 106 -3.20 2.87 -14.33
CA ILE A 106 -2.45 4.11 -14.62
C ILE A 106 -3.20 4.96 -15.67
N LEU A 107 -3.69 4.33 -16.73
CA LEU A 107 -4.44 5.01 -17.79
C LEU A 107 -5.83 5.44 -17.32
N ASP A 108 -6.51 4.63 -16.51
CA ASP A 108 -7.84 4.92 -15.99
C ASP A 108 -7.82 6.13 -15.06
N VAL A 109 -6.85 6.20 -14.14
CA VAL A 109 -6.65 7.35 -13.23
C VAL A 109 -6.30 8.61 -14.03
N LYS A 110 -5.43 8.49 -15.04
CA LYS A 110 -5.12 9.61 -15.95
C LYS A 110 -6.35 10.08 -16.72
N ASN A 111 -7.13 9.15 -17.27
CA ASN A 111 -8.34 9.48 -18.04
C ASN A 111 -9.39 10.16 -17.15
N LEU A 112 -9.52 9.74 -15.89
CA LEU A 112 -10.39 10.38 -14.91
C LEU A 112 -9.94 11.82 -14.61
N ALA A 113 -8.64 12.09 -14.44
CA ALA A 113 -8.10 13.43 -14.26
C ALA A 113 -8.43 14.34 -15.45
N VAL A 114 -8.23 13.85 -16.67
CA VAL A 114 -8.57 14.56 -17.91
C VAL A 114 -10.06 14.80 -18.03
N PHE A 115 -10.87 13.78 -17.75
CA PHE A 115 -12.34 13.89 -17.78
C PHE A 115 -12.83 14.97 -16.80
N PHE A 116 -12.32 14.98 -15.56
CA PHE A 116 -12.69 15.98 -14.57
C PHE A 116 -12.38 17.40 -15.09
N ARG A 117 -11.16 17.63 -15.60
CA ARG A 117 -10.73 18.92 -16.12
C ARG A 117 -11.61 19.42 -17.28
N ASP A 118 -12.00 18.50 -18.17
CA ASP A 118 -12.66 18.86 -19.43
C ASP A 118 -14.18 18.90 -19.31
N ASN A 119 -14.78 18.19 -18.34
CA ASN A 119 -16.24 18.03 -18.24
C ASN A 119 -16.85 18.53 -16.90
N VAL A 120 -16.04 18.70 -15.85
CA VAL A 120 -16.53 19.10 -14.53
C VAL A 120 -16.05 20.50 -14.16
N ALA A 121 -14.74 20.65 -13.94
CA ALA A 121 -14.11 21.93 -13.63
C ALA A 121 -12.59 21.85 -13.81
N ARG A 122 -11.94 22.99 -14.04
CA ARG A 122 -10.46 23.05 -14.09
C ARG A 122 -9.89 23.12 -12.69
N PRO A 123 -9.18 22.10 -12.19
CA PRO A 123 -8.51 22.19 -10.91
C PRO A 123 -7.31 23.14 -10.98
N GLN A 124 -7.06 23.85 -9.89
CA GLN A 124 -5.82 24.60 -9.69
C GLN A 124 -4.66 23.64 -9.34
N ARG A 125 -5.00 22.53 -8.66
CA ARG A 125 -4.07 21.47 -8.25
C ARG A 125 -4.75 20.11 -8.36
N THR A 126 -4.02 19.15 -8.87
CA THR A 126 -4.44 17.73 -8.91
C THR A 126 -3.44 16.90 -8.14
N ILE A 127 -3.89 16.25 -7.06
CA ILE A 127 -3.06 15.42 -6.18
C ILE A 127 -3.55 13.98 -6.24
N LEU A 128 -2.65 13.05 -6.55
CA LEU A 128 -2.93 11.63 -6.42
C LEU A 128 -2.85 11.21 -4.94
N VAL A 129 -3.84 10.45 -4.48
CA VAL A 129 -3.81 9.76 -3.18
C VAL A 129 -3.84 8.27 -3.48
N ALA A 130 -2.75 7.59 -3.24
CA ALA A 130 -2.55 6.20 -3.64
C ALA A 130 -2.30 5.32 -2.42
N ALA A 131 -2.87 4.11 -2.36
CA ALA A 131 -2.69 3.19 -1.25
C ALA A 131 -2.35 1.78 -1.72
N SER A 132 -1.38 1.10 -1.05
CA SER A 132 -1.02 -0.29 -1.34
C SER A 132 -0.66 -0.48 -2.83
N LEU A 133 -1.29 -1.42 -3.55
CA LEU A 133 -1.12 -1.58 -5.01
C LEU A 133 -1.31 -0.26 -5.77
N GLY A 134 -2.23 0.60 -5.32
CA GLY A 134 -2.42 1.93 -5.93
C GLY A 134 -1.15 2.78 -5.93
N THR A 135 -0.16 2.50 -5.08
CA THR A 135 1.11 3.24 -5.08
C THR A 135 1.98 2.94 -6.30
N PHE A 136 1.84 1.76 -6.94
CA PHE A 136 2.42 1.54 -8.26
C PHE A 136 1.82 2.52 -9.28
N VAL A 137 0.49 2.70 -9.24
CA VAL A 137 -0.20 3.68 -10.08
C VAL A 137 0.30 5.10 -9.76
N GLY A 138 0.40 5.45 -8.46
CA GLY A 138 0.87 6.74 -8.00
C GLY A 138 2.28 7.07 -8.50
N TYR A 139 3.27 6.25 -8.16
CA TYR A 139 4.66 6.48 -8.54
C TYR A 139 4.87 6.50 -10.06
N LYS A 140 4.31 5.54 -10.80
CA LYS A 140 4.41 5.52 -12.27
C LYS A 140 3.75 6.73 -12.91
N SER A 141 2.58 7.15 -12.43
CA SER A 141 1.89 8.34 -12.93
C SER A 141 2.70 9.61 -12.68
N MET A 142 3.35 9.75 -11.53
CA MET A 142 4.23 10.89 -11.23
C MET A 142 5.47 10.93 -12.14
N GLU A 143 6.01 9.78 -12.54
CA GLU A 143 7.12 9.70 -13.49
C GLU A 143 6.68 9.99 -14.93
N GLN A 144 5.50 9.48 -15.34
CA GLN A 144 5.04 9.53 -16.72
C GLN A 144 4.21 10.79 -17.05
N PHE A 145 3.38 11.26 -16.11
CA PHE A 145 2.38 12.29 -16.35
C PHE A 145 2.54 13.52 -15.44
N GLY A 146 3.78 13.93 -15.15
CA GLY A 146 4.08 15.09 -14.30
C GLY A 146 3.53 16.44 -14.78
N GLY A 147 2.85 16.50 -15.94
CA GLY A 147 2.07 17.66 -16.38
C GLY A 147 0.58 17.58 -16.06
N ILE A 148 0.11 16.47 -15.45
CA ILE A 148 -1.27 16.25 -15.06
C ILE A 148 -1.42 16.34 -13.54
N TYR A 149 -0.44 15.82 -12.79
CA TYR A 149 -0.47 15.75 -11.33
C TYR A 149 0.56 16.71 -10.74
N ASP A 150 0.13 17.54 -9.80
CA ASP A 150 0.97 18.50 -9.11
C ASP A 150 1.65 17.91 -7.88
N GLY A 151 1.19 16.74 -7.40
CA GLY A 151 1.78 16.01 -6.30
C GLY A 151 1.13 14.65 -6.07
N ALA A 152 1.73 13.84 -5.22
CA ALA A 152 1.15 12.56 -4.78
C ALA A 152 1.35 12.31 -3.29
N LEU A 153 0.34 11.67 -2.67
CA LEU A 153 0.41 11.03 -1.35
C LEU A 153 0.38 9.51 -1.57
N CYS A 154 1.44 8.83 -1.18
CA CYS A 154 1.55 7.38 -1.25
C CYS A 154 1.45 6.78 0.16
N LEU A 155 0.49 5.90 0.39
CA LEU A 155 0.21 5.26 1.68
C LEU A 155 0.60 3.79 1.60
N CYS A 156 1.38 3.28 2.60
CA CYS A 156 1.83 1.89 2.66
C CYS A 156 2.41 1.41 1.31
N SER A 157 3.49 2.03 0.87
CA SER A 157 3.93 2.02 -0.52
C SER A 157 4.74 0.80 -0.92
N ALA A 158 4.62 0.42 -2.20
CA ALA A 158 5.43 -0.61 -2.88
C ALA A 158 6.65 0.02 -3.59
N GLY A 159 7.45 0.81 -2.87
CA GLY A 159 8.52 1.65 -3.42
C GLY A 159 9.67 0.91 -4.09
N ALA A 160 9.84 -0.39 -3.86
CA ALA A 160 10.88 -1.19 -4.50
C ALA A 160 10.64 -1.49 -5.99
N GLY A 161 9.41 -1.29 -6.47
CA GLY A 161 8.97 -1.78 -7.78
C GLY A 161 8.60 -3.26 -7.74
N ALA A 162 7.74 -3.70 -8.67
CA ALA A 162 7.17 -5.04 -8.54
C ALA A 162 8.16 -6.16 -8.83
N THR A 163 9.16 -5.99 -9.71
CA THR A 163 10.12 -7.08 -9.94
C THR A 163 10.91 -7.40 -8.68
N ARG A 164 11.40 -6.39 -7.94
CA ARG A 164 12.12 -6.59 -6.67
C ARG A 164 11.18 -7.09 -5.57
N LEU A 165 9.95 -6.55 -5.51
CA LEU A 165 8.96 -6.95 -4.51
C LEU A 165 8.61 -8.43 -4.63
N TRP A 166 8.30 -8.92 -5.83
CA TRP A 166 7.96 -10.33 -6.05
C TRP A 166 9.15 -11.25 -5.78
N ASP A 167 10.37 -10.85 -6.15
CA ASP A 167 11.57 -11.63 -5.83
C ASP A 167 11.80 -11.71 -4.31
N SER A 168 11.51 -10.62 -3.56
CA SER A 168 11.69 -10.59 -2.10
C SER A 168 10.75 -11.54 -1.35
N GLY A 169 9.70 -12.02 -1.97
CA GLY A 169 8.79 -13.01 -1.39
C GLY A 169 9.16 -14.47 -1.72
N VAL A 170 10.08 -14.71 -2.67
CA VAL A 170 10.52 -16.09 -2.96
C VAL A 170 11.06 -16.81 -1.73
N PRO A 171 11.83 -16.18 -0.83
CA PRO A 171 12.30 -16.83 0.40
C PRO A 171 11.19 -17.40 1.27
N LEU A 172 10.03 -16.73 1.39
CA LEU A 172 8.88 -17.20 2.14
C LEU A 172 8.36 -18.52 1.58
N TYR A 173 8.08 -18.54 0.29
CA TYR A 173 7.46 -19.70 -0.38
C TYR A 173 8.42 -20.87 -0.50
N LEU A 174 9.71 -20.60 -0.75
CA LEU A 174 10.77 -21.63 -0.76
C LEU A 174 11.01 -22.23 0.63
N ALA A 175 11.05 -21.41 1.68
CA ALA A 175 11.20 -21.90 3.04
C ALA A 175 10.00 -22.75 3.46
N TYR A 176 8.80 -22.35 3.09
CA TYR A 176 7.59 -23.16 3.35
C TYR A 176 7.67 -24.50 2.62
N ASP A 177 8.10 -24.53 1.36
CA ASP A 177 8.27 -25.77 0.60
C ASP A 177 9.27 -26.72 1.28
N ILE A 178 10.39 -26.21 1.76
CA ILE A 178 11.39 -27.02 2.49
C ILE A 178 10.87 -27.56 3.82
N VAL A 179 10.10 -26.76 4.55
CA VAL A 179 9.64 -27.09 5.91
C VAL A 179 8.40 -27.98 5.93
N PHE A 180 7.44 -27.71 5.04
CA PHE A 180 6.13 -28.35 5.00
C PHE A 180 5.82 -29.10 3.70
N GLY A 181 6.55 -28.77 2.62
CA GLY A 181 6.28 -29.23 1.28
C GLY A 181 5.04 -28.55 0.66
N ILE A 182 5.18 -27.97 -0.52
CA ILE A 182 4.03 -27.55 -1.30
C ILE A 182 3.44 -28.72 -2.06
N PRO A 183 2.11 -28.87 -2.16
CA PRO A 183 1.50 -29.87 -3.02
C PRO A 183 1.85 -29.66 -4.49
N ALA A 184 2.08 -30.73 -5.24
CA ALA A 184 2.34 -30.65 -6.67
C ALA A 184 1.18 -29.97 -7.44
N SER A 185 -0.05 -30.03 -6.90
CA SER A 185 -1.21 -29.32 -7.42
C SER A 185 -1.11 -27.79 -7.32
N TRP A 186 -0.23 -27.26 -6.50
CA TRP A 186 -0.01 -25.80 -6.42
C TRP A 186 1.00 -25.30 -7.46
N GLY A 187 1.69 -26.19 -8.17
CA GLY A 187 2.79 -25.88 -9.08
C GLY A 187 4.15 -25.98 -8.40
N THR A 188 5.01 -25.03 -8.63
CA THR A 188 6.39 -24.97 -8.05
C THR A 188 6.64 -23.63 -7.37
N VAL A 189 7.77 -23.51 -6.66
CA VAL A 189 8.18 -22.22 -6.07
C VAL A 189 8.36 -21.14 -7.14
N GLY A 190 8.89 -21.49 -8.32
CA GLY A 190 9.10 -20.55 -9.42
C GLY A 190 7.83 -20.21 -10.21
N GLU A 191 6.94 -21.18 -10.36
CA GLU A 191 5.73 -21.04 -11.16
C GLU A 191 4.53 -21.71 -10.45
N VAL A 192 3.60 -20.91 -9.94
CA VAL A 192 2.37 -21.44 -9.37
C VAL A 192 1.37 -21.85 -10.46
N ARG A 193 0.50 -22.80 -10.16
CA ARG A 193 -0.55 -23.21 -11.08
C ARG A 193 -1.49 -22.03 -11.39
N ASN A 194 -1.83 -21.84 -12.65
CA ASN A 194 -2.53 -20.64 -13.12
C ASN A 194 -3.97 -20.46 -12.60
N ASP A 195 -4.62 -21.53 -12.16
CA ASP A 195 -5.98 -21.56 -11.64
C ASP A 195 -6.04 -22.00 -10.17
N ILE A 196 -4.98 -21.72 -9.41
CA ILE A 196 -4.94 -22.02 -7.97
C ILE A 196 -5.87 -21.08 -7.22
N ASP A 197 -6.72 -21.67 -6.39
CA ASP A 197 -7.69 -20.98 -5.53
C ASP A 197 -7.18 -21.00 -4.08
N PHE A 198 -7.01 -19.81 -3.52
CA PHE A 198 -6.51 -19.70 -2.15
C PHE A 198 -7.49 -20.24 -1.13
N ASP A 199 -8.75 -19.92 -1.23
CA ASP A 199 -9.77 -20.23 -0.23
C ASP A 199 -10.06 -21.72 -0.17
N THR A 200 -10.13 -22.40 -1.30
CA THR A 200 -10.52 -23.81 -1.38
C THR A 200 -9.34 -24.77 -1.37
N GLU A 201 -8.16 -24.36 -1.82
CA GLU A 201 -7.00 -25.24 -1.95
C GLU A 201 -5.87 -24.87 -0.98
N VAL A 202 -5.42 -23.60 -0.99
CA VAL A 202 -4.27 -23.19 -0.18
C VAL A 202 -4.63 -23.12 1.30
N LEU A 203 -5.74 -22.49 1.63
CA LEU A 203 -6.20 -22.33 3.01
C LEU A 203 -6.52 -23.69 3.66
N ALA A 204 -7.03 -24.65 2.90
CA ALA A 204 -7.32 -25.99 3.39
C ALA A 204 -6.07 -26.71 3.96
N LYS A 205 -4.87 -26.45 3.40
CA LYS A 205 -3.61 -26.97 3.91
C LYS A 205 -3.00 -26.04 4.96
N LEU A 206 -2.97 -24.74 4.71
CA LEU A 206 -2.28 -23.76 5.53
C LEU A 206 -2.94 -23.55 6.91
N ALA A 207 -4.26 -23.51 6.99
CA ALA A 207 -4.96 -23.24 8.24
C ALA A 207 -4.73 -24.29 9.35
N PRO A 208 -4.76 -25.60 9.09
CA PRO A 208 -4.39 -26.61 10.09
C PRO A 208 -2.92 -26.49 10.57
N GLU A 209 -2.00 -26.13 9.66
CA GLU A 209 -0.59 -25.95 10.01
C GLU A 209 -0.39 -24.73 10.90
N LEU A 210 -1.03 -23.61 10.59
CA LEU A 210 -1.03 -22.38 11.39
C LEU A 210 -1.70 -22.59 12.77
N SER A 211 -2.74 -23.39 12.83
CA SER A 211 -3.46 -23.67 14.08
C SER A 211 -2.69 -24.57 15.03
N ASN A 212 -1.72 -25.32 14.54
CA ASN A 212 -0.88 -26.18 15.35
C ASN A 212 0.27 -25.39 15.96
N ILE A 213 0.17 -25.11 17.27
CA ILE A 213 1.18 -24.32 17.99
C ILE A 213 2.59 -24.95 17.93
N ALA A 214 2.71 -26.26 17.74
CA ALA A 214 4.01 -26.93 17.58
C ALA A 214 4.73 -26.50 16.27
N ASN A 215 4.02 -25.92 15.31
CA ASN A 215 4.58 -25.37 14.09
C ASN A 215 5.03 -23.91 14.24
N PHE A 216 4.75 -23.24 15.35
CA PHE A 216 5.15 -21.85 15.58
C PHE A 216 6.65 -21.61 15.29
N PRO A 217 7.61 -22.41 15.79
CA PRO A 217 9.03 -22.18 15.49
C PRO A 217 9.37 -22.30 14.00
N LYS A 218 8.65 -23.16 13.26
CA LYS A 218 8.83 -23.35 11.81
C LYS A 218 8.36 -22.13 11.04
N PHE A 219 7.20 -21.57 11.37
CA PHE A 219 6.71 -20.34 10.77
C PHE A 219 7.57 -19.13 11.14
N GLU A 220 8.15 -19.09 12.35
CA GLU A 220 9.13 -18.08 12.72
C GLU A 220 10.41 -18.16 11.87
N PHE A 221 10.88 -19.38 11.56
CA PHE A 221 11.97 -19.54 10.59
C PHE A 221 11.60 -18.98 9.22
N ILE A 222 10.41 -19.32 8.68
CA ILE A 222 9.92 -18.83 7.38
C ILE A 222 9.85 -17.30 7.39
N ARG A 223 9.28 -16.71 8.43
CA ARG A 223 9.16 -15.27 8.61
C ARG A 223 10.54 -14.57 8.63
N LEU A 224 11.47 -15.09 9.40
CA LEU A 224 12.79 -14.49 9.56
C LEU A 224 13.62 -14.57 8.28
N VAL A 225 13.60 -15.70 7.56
CA VAL A 225 14.32 -15.83 6.30
C VAL A 225 13.70 -14.98 5.20
N ALA A 226 12.39 -14.77 5.22
CA ALA A 226 11.68 -13.82 4.36
C ALA A 226 11.86 -12.35 4.78
N LYS A 227 12.54 -12.10 5.92
CA LYS A 227 12.76 -10.76 6.47
C LYS A 227 11.45 -9.98 6.75
N ASN A 228 10.40 -10.66 7.15
CA ASN A 228 9.10 -10.07 7.44
C ASN A 228 9.00 -9.72 8.95
N PRO A 229 8.59 -8.50 9.37
CA PRO A 229 8.10 -7.34 8.61
C PRO A 229 9.21 -6.35 8.21
N GLY A 230 10.44 -6.77 8.16
CA GLY A 230 11.61 -5.99 7.82
C GLY A 230 12.81 -6.40 8.68
N ARG A 231 14.01 -6.29 8.13
CA ARG A 231 15.24 -6.63 8.83
C ARG A 231 15.42 -5.71 10.04
N GLY A 232 15.60 -6.30 11.23
CA GLY A 232 15.73 -5.55 12.48
C GLY A 232 14.42 -4.98 13.05
N ILE A 233 13.28 -5.23 12.41
CA ILE A 233 11.96 -4.87 12.92
C ILE A 233 11.41 -6.02 13.75
N THR A 234 11.08 -5.76 15.01
CA THR A 234 10.46 -6.75 15.90
C THR A 234 8.95 -6.65 15.80
N PRO A 235 8.26 -7.69 15.33
CA PRO A 235 6.80 -7.71 15.32
C PRO A 235 6.25 -7.83 16.74
N PRO A 236 4.96 -7.51 16.97
CA PRO A 236 4.28 -7.85 18.21
C PRO A 236 4.38 -9.34 18.51
N PRO A 237 4.42 -9.74 19.80
CA PRO A 237 4.46 -11.14 20.17
C PRO A 237 3.19 -11.89 19.72
N PRO A 238 3.27 -13.22 19.48
CA PRO A 238 2.09 -14.04 19.20
C PRO A 238 1.04 -13.92 20.33
N PRO A 239 -0.30 -14.07 20.03
CA PRO A 239 -0.83 -14.44 18.70
C PRO A 239 -1.12 -13.24 17.77
N ALA A 240 -0.84 -12.00 18.17
CA ALA A 240 -1.31 -10.81 17.49
C ALA A 240 -0.78 -10.64 16.05
N PHE A 241 0.39 -11.20 15.75
CA PHE A 241 1.01 -11.07 14.40
C PHE A 241 0.94 -12.37 13.60
N TYR A 242 1.02 -13.52 14.29
CA TYR A 242 1.39 -14.81 13.73
C TYR A 242 0.50 -15.35 12.60
N PRO A 243 -0.84 -15.55 12.74
CA PRO A 243 -1.58 -16.15 11.62
C PRO A 243 -1.86 -15.14 10.48
N GLY A 244 -2.08 -13.88 10.81
CA GLY A 244 -2.53 -12.88 9.86
C GLY A 244 -1.51 -12.57 8.74
N TRP A 245 -0.22 -12.45 9.08
CA TRP A 245 0.80 -12.19 8.08
C TRP A 245 0.95 -13.37 7.10
N ALA A 246 0.92 -14.61 7.62
CA ALA A 246 1.07 -15.78 6.78
C ALA A 246 -0.08 -15.94 5.79
N LEU A 247 -1.33 -15.76 6.23
CA LEU A 247 -2.50 -15.87 5.35
C LEU A 247 -2.41 -14.87 4.19
N THR A 248 -2.09 -13.61 4.48
CA THR A 248 -1.96 -12.57 3.46
C THR A 248 -0.80 -12.86 2.50
N ASP A 249 0.38 -13.22 3.02
CA ASP A 249 1.53 -13.51 2.19
C ASP A 249 1.30 -14.73 1.29
N PHE A 250 0.67 -15.79 1.81
CA PHE A 250 0.37 -16.98 1.00
C PHE A 250 -0.69 -16.70 -0.08
N PHE A 251 -1.71 -15.87 0.20
CA PHE A 251 -2.63 -15.41 -0.82
C PHE A 251 -1.88 -14.74 -1.97
N PHE A 252 -1.03 -13.76 -1.66
CA PHE A 252 -0.25 -13.07 -2.69
C PHE A 252 0.71 -14.00 -3.42
N PHE A 253 1.37 -14.96 -2.71
CA PHE A 253 2.33 -15.86 -3.34
C PHE A 253 1.72 -17.07 -4.04
N THR A 254 0.41 -17.24 -4.00
CA THR A 254 -0.33 -18.26 -4.72
C THR A 254 -1.29 -17.63 -5.74
N GLU A 255 -2.50 -17.32 -5.37
CA GLU A 255 -3.57 -16.88 -6.26
C GLU A 255 -3.28 -15.54 -6.96
N ALA A 256 -2.95 -14.49 -6.21
CA ALA A 256 -2.63 -13.19 -6.80
C ALA A 256 -1.40 -13.26 -7.72
N ARG A 257 -0.41 -14.13 -7.41
CA ARG A 257 0.73 -14.38 -8.29
C ARG A 257 0.33 -15.17 -9.54
N ALA A 258 -0.57 -16.13 -9.42
CA ALA A 258 -1.09 -16.88 -10.57
C ALA A 258 -1.81 -15.94 -11.55
N GLU A 259 -2.62 -15.04 -11.05
CA GLU A 259 -3.28 -14.00 -11.86
C GLU A 259 -2.24 -13.12 -12.59
N LEU A 260 -1.23 -12.63 -11.90
CA LEU A 260 -0.17 -11.85 -12.52
C LEU A 260 0.65 -12.67 -13.54
N GLN A 261 0.95 -13.95 -13.26
CA GLN A 261 1.62 -14.84 -14.22
C GLN A 261 0.80 -15.03 -15.51
N ARG A 262 -0.53 -15.16 -15.41
CA ARG A 262 -1.43 -15.22 -16.59
C ARG A 262 -1.34 -13.93 -17.40
N ARG A 263 -1.38 -12.75 -16.76
CA ARG A 263 -1.22 -11.45 -17.45
C ARG A 263 0.15 -11.30 -18.11
N ALA A 264 1.18 -11.72 -17.44
CA ALA A 264 2.57 -11.59 -17.90
C ALA A 264 2.95 -12.68 -18.94
N GLY A 265 2.20 -13.76 -19.01
CA GLY A 265 2.45 -14.89 -19.91
C GLY A 265 3.54 -15.85 -19.41
N GLY A 266 3.69 -16.04 -18.10
CA GLY A 266 4.57 -17.02 -17.47
C GLY A 266 5.16 -16.56 -16.13
N PRO A 267 6.13 -17.35 -15.57
CA PRO A 267 6.73 -17.07 -14.28
C PRO A 267 7.47 -15.73 -14.23
N ILE A 268 7.27 -15.00 -13.12
CA ILE A 268 7.72 -13.61 -12.95
C ILE A 268 8.84 -13.45 -11.92
N VAL A 269 9.04 -14.46 -11.05
CA VAL A 269 9.98 -14.42 -9.93
C VAL A 269 11.29 -15.10 -10.23
N GLN A 270 12.36 -14.65 -9.58
CA GLN A 270 13.67 -15.26 -9.64
C GLN A 270 14.41 -15.11 -8.31
N ASN A 271 15.41 -15.99 -8.07
CA ASN A 271 16.25 -15.95 -6.87
C ASN A 271 17.75 -16.17 -7.14
N LEU A 272 18.20 -15.99 -8.36
CA LEU A 272 19.57 -16.30 -8.81
C LEU A 272 20.65 -15.60 -7.98
N ASP A 273 20.37 -14.34 -7.56
CA ASP A 273 21.30 -13.50 -6.80
C ASP A 273 20.98 -13.46 -5.30
N GLN A 274 20.00 -14.25 -4.83
CA GLN A 274 19.61 -14.25 -3.42
C GLN A 274 20.51 -15.16 -2.60
N GLU A 275 20.86 -14.74 -1.38
CA GLU A 275 21.52 -15.56 -0.38
C GLU A 275 20.62 -15.67 0.87
N TYR A 276 20.36 -16.91 1.29
CA TYR A 276 19.49 -17.22 2.41
C TYR A 276 20.32 -17.39 3.68
N THR A 277 20.25 -16.42 4.57
CA THR A 277 21.03 -16.40 5.82
C THR A 277 20.18 -15.90 6.97
N LEU A 278 20.49 -16.36 8.18
CA LEU A 278 20.02 -15.82 9.44
C LEU A 278 21.21 -15.39 10.29
N THR A 279 21.03 -14.31 11.04
CA THR A 279 22.01 -13.85 12.02
C THR A 279 22.16 -14.82 13.18
N ALA A 280 23.27 -14.74 13.94
CA ALA A 280 23.45 -15.55 15.15
C ALA A 280 22.32 -15.30 16.18
N ALA A 281 21.85 -14.06 16.30
CA ALA A 281 20.75 -13.70 17.20
C ALA A 281 19.42 -14.37 16.79
N GLU A 282 19.09 -14.37 15.49
CA GLU A 282 17.89 -15.03 14.97
C GLU A 282 17.95 -16.56 15.17
N LYS A 283 19.11 -17.17 14.94
CA LYS A 283 19.31 -18.62 15.22
C LYS A 283 19.18 -18.93 16.71
N THR A 284 19.71 -18.06 17.60
CA THR A 284 19.56 -18.19 19.06
C THR A 284 18.09 -18.08 19.46
N TYR A 285 17.37 -17.10 18.90
CA TYR A 285 15.92 -16.95 19.14
C TYR A 285 15.17 -18.23 18.72
N LEU A 286 15.40 -18.74 17.51
CA LEU A 286 14.75 -19.97 17.02
C LEU A 286 15.05 -21.18 17.92
N ALA A 287 16.31 -21.33 18.37
CA ALA A 287 16.68 -22.40 19.31
C ALA A 287 15.94 -22.24 20.65
N GLY A 288 15.77 -21.02 21.15
CA GLY A 288 15.04 -20.71 22.38
C GLY A 288 13.54 -21.04 22.32
N ILE A 289 12.94 -21.03 21.14
CA ILE A 289 11.53 -21.42 20.93
C ILE A 289 11.35 -22.85 20.44
N GLY A 290 12.43 -23.67 20.43
CA GLY A 290 12.34 -25.09 20.16
C GLY A 290 12.74 -25.55 18.74
N LEU A 291 13.37 -24.68 17.92
CA LEU A 291 13.92 -25.05 16.62
C LEU A 291 15.47 -25.08 16.67
N PRO A 292 16.10 -26.26 16.75
CA PRO A 292 17.54 -26.39 16.94
C PRO A 292 18.35 -25.79 15.78
N THR A 293 19.46 -25.11 16.08
CA THR A 293 20.36 -24.50 15.09
C THR A 293 20.80 -25.45 13.97
N PRO A 294 21.15 -26.73 14.21
CA PRO A 294 21.51 -27.65 13.12
C PRO A 294 20.36 -27.89 12.11
N VAL A 295 19.10 -27.84 12.57
CA VAL A 295 17.93 -27.95 11.68
C VAL A 295 17.81 -26.69 10.82
N VAL A 296 17.95 -25.52 11.45
CA VAL A 296 17.96 -24.21 10.74
C VAL A 296 19.05 -24.17 9.67
N ASP A 297 20.27 -24.58 10.04
CA ASP A 297 21.41 -24.59 9.11
C ASP A 297 21.19 -25.56 7.92
N ALA A 298 20.58 -26.72 8.18
CA ALA A 298 20.22 -27.67 7.14
C ALA A 298 19.16 -27.09 6.17
N TRP A 299 18.15 -26.39 6.67
CA TRP A 299 17.14 -25.74 5.83
C TRP A 299 17.74 -24.60 5.01
N LEU A 300 18.57 -23.75 5.62
CA LEU A 300 19.27 -22.69 4.89
C LEU A 300 20.18 -23.25 3.79
N ALA A 301 20.88 -24.37 4.05
CA ALA A 301 21.68 -25.05 3.03
C ALA A 301 20.81 -25.55 1.86
N GLN A 302 19.64 -26.15 2.14
CA GLN A 302 18.69 -26.58 1.12
C GLN A 302 18.16 -25.39 0.30
N MET A 303 17.81 -24.26 0.97
CA MET A 303 17.39 -23.04 0.25
C MET A 303 18.49 -22.53 -0.68
N ASN A 304 19.73 -22.45 -0.19
CA ASN A 304 20.86 -21.98 -0.99
C ASN A 304 21.24 -22.94 -2.15
N ALA A 305 20.93 -24.22 -2.04
CA ALA A 305 21.06 -25.19 -3.12
C ALA A 305 20.00 -25.03 -4.22
N ARG A 306 18.93 -24.28 -3.98
CA ARG A 306 17.81 -24.02 -4.91
C ARG A 306 17.76 -22.58 -5.38
N ARG A 307 18.91 -21.98 -5.62
CA ARG A 307 19.07 -20.63 -6.21
C ARG A 307 19.10 -20.69 -7.73
N ASP A 308 18.19 -21.44 -8.31
CA ASP A 308 18.06 -21.75 -9.73
C ASP A 308 16.67 -21.39 -10.29
N ILE A 309 15.87 -20.67 -9.50
CA ILE A 309 14.57 -20.18 -9.95
C ILE A 309 14.79 -18.99 -10.87
N GLU A 310 14.31 -19.11 -12.10
CA GLU A 310 14.48 -18.09 -13.14
C GLU A 310 13.10 -17.65 -13.69
N ALA A 311 12.91 -16.33 -13.78
CA ALA A 311 11.73 -15.76 -14.41
C ALA A 311 11.77 -15.91 -15.93
N LYS A 312 10.61 -16.08 -16.58
CA LYS A 312 10.51 -15.97 -18.02
C LYS A 312 10.81 -14.53 -18.45
N PRO A 313 11.80 -14.28 -19.33
CA PRO A 313 12.24 -12.90 -19.64
C PRO A 313 11.11 -11.99 -20.17
N SER A 314 10.19 -12.51 -20.99
CA SER A 314 9.05 -11.75 -21.50
C SER A 314 8.06 -11.37 -20.39
N ALA A 315 7.77 -12.29 -19.47
CA ALA A 315 6.88 -12.06 -18.33
C ALA A 315 7.48 -11.03 -17.35
N ARG A 316 8.77 -11.16 -17.07
CA ARG A 316 9.48 -10.19 -16.22
C ARG A 316 9.53 -8.80 -16.86
N ASN A 317 9.71 -8.69 -18.16
CA ASN A 317 9.66 -7.41 -18.88
C ASN A 317 8.27 -6.77 -18.83
N TYR A 318 7.18 -7.58 -18.90
CA TYR A 318 5.82 -7.08 -18.69
C TYR A 318 5.67 -6.45 -17.32
N VAL A 319 6.09 -7.12 -16.26
CA VAL A 319 6.05 -6.60 -14.89
C VAL A 319 6.88 -5.33 -14.78
N ARG A 320 8.14 -5.36 -15.21
CA ARG A 320 9.07 -4.22 -15.16
C ARG A 320 8.51 -2.97 -15.83
N ASN A 321 8.01 -3.10 -17.04
CA ASN A 321 7.53 -1.96 -17.83
C ASN A 321 6.33 -1.27 -17.19
N ASN A 322 5.46 -2.03 -16.54
CA ASN A 322 4.25 -1.50 -15.91
C ASN A 322 4.47 -0.99 -14.48
N THR A 323 5.47 -1.49 -13.75
CA THR A 323 5.53 -1.29 -12.30
C THR A 323 6.89 -0.92 -11.71
N ASP A 324 8.00 -1.08 -12.43
CA ASP A 324 9.29 -0.63 -11.91
C ASP A 324 9.51 0.85 -12.18
N TYR A 325 10.25 1.50 -11.29
CA TYR A 325 10.46 2.93 -11.25
C TYR A 325 11.85 3.34 -11.71
N ASN A 326 12.01 4.61 -12.04
CA ASN A 326 13.29 5.22 -12.38
C ASN A 326 13.64 6.47 -11.54
N GLY A 327 12.77 6.86 -10.61
CA GLY A 327 12.95 8.00 -9.71
C GLY A 327 12.88 9.39 -10.36
N LYS A 328 12.58 9.48 -11.65
CA LYS A 328 12.62 10.76 -12.41
C LYS A 328 11.30 11.53 -12.27
N ILE A 329 10.91 11.82 -11.05
CA ILE A 329 9.73 12.64 -10.76
C ILE A 329 9.96 14.12 -11.04
N ARG A 330 8.87 14.87 -11.27
CA ARG A 330 8.90 16.32 -11.53
C ARG A 330 8.20 17.13 -10.45
N ASN A 331 7.31 16.49 -9.69
CA ASN A 331 6.46 17.11 -8.68
C ASN A 331 6.58 16.34 -7.34
N PRO A 332 6.20 16.97 -6.22
CA PRO A 332 6.34 16.40 -4.88
C PRO A 332 5.64 15.07 -4.66
N ILE A 333 6.29 14.17 -3.94
CA ILE A 333 5.69 12.96 -3.40
C ILE A 333 5.90 12.93 -1.88
N LEU A 334 4.80 12.79 -1.15
CA LEU A 334 4.79 12.46 0.27
C LEU A 334 4.45 10.98 0.43
N SER A 335 5.28 10.21 1.12
CA SER A 335 5.00 8.82 1.46
C SER A 335 4.81 8.64 2.96
N VAL A 336 3.81 7.85 3.34
CA VAL A 336 3.50 7.50 4.73
C VAL A 336 3.39 5.99 4.86
N HIS A 337 4.21 5.40 5.74
CA HIS A 337 4.27 3.96 5.88
C HIS A 337 4.16 3.52 7.34
N THR A 338 3.50 2.39 7.61
CA THR A 338 3.54 1.74 8.93
C THR A 338 4.88 1.03 9.10
N ILE A 339 5.54 1.23 10.26
CA ILE A 339 6.85 0.60 10.52
C ILE A 339 6.75 -0.92 10.52
N ILE A 340 5.64 -1.45 11.04
CA ILE A 340 5.39 -2.89 11.12
C ILE A 340 4.31 -3.25 10.09
N ASP A 341 4.70 -3.28 8.83
CA ASP A 341 3.85 -3.74 7.72
C ASP A 341 4.33 -5.12 7.26
N PRO A 342 3.54 -6.18 7.45
CA PRO A 342 3.96 -7.52 7.07
C PRO A 342 3.85 -7.82 5.57
N LEU A 343 3.04 -7.08 4.82
CA LEU A 343 2.84 -7.30 3.39
C LEU A 343 3.81 -6.50 2.55
N LEU A 344 3.81 -5.17 2.71
CA LEU A 344 4.77 -4.29 2.07
C LEU A 344 5.75 -3.78 3.12
N VAL A 345 6.81 -4.55 3.38
CA VAL A 345 7.77 -4.21 4.43
C VAL A 345 8.31 -2.78 4.26
N VAL A 346 8.51 -2.08 5.37
CA VAL A 346 8.89 -0.65 5.38
C VAL A 346 10.18 -0.34 4.62
N ALA A 347 11.03 -1.34 4.35
CA ALA A 347 12.21 -1.23 3.49
C ALA A 347 11.90 -0.80 2.04
N ASN A 348 10.65 -0.95 1.57
CA ASN A 348 10.20 -0.39 0.29
C ASN A 348 10.44 1.11 0.19
N GLU A 349 10.36 1.84 1.32
CA GLU A 349 10.63 3.27 1.38
C GLU A 349 12.09 3.60 1.08
N SER A 350 13.04 2.80 1.61
CA SER A 350 14.47 2.96 1.30
C SER A 350 14.75 2.76 -0.18
N ALA A 351 14.15 1.73 -0.80
CA ALA A 351 14.33 1.45 -2.21
C ALA A 351 13.88 2.62 -3.11
N TYR A 352 12.74 3.25 -2.80
CA TYR A 352 12.28 4.41 -3.58
C TYR A 352 13.14 5.66 -3.33
N ALA A 353 13.60 5.87 -2.09
CA ALA A 353 14.51 6.96 -1.75
C ALA A 353 15.84 6.86 -2.51
N GLU A 354 16.41 5.66 -2.60
CA GLU A 354 17.63 5.38 -3.38
C GLU A 354 17.45 5.73 -4.87
N LEU A 355 16.32 5.32 -5.48
CA LEU A 355 16.01 5.62 -6.88
C LEU A 355 15.88 7.14 -7.11
N ASN A 356 15.19 7.85 -6.22
CA ASN A 356 15.05 9.30 -6.31
C ASN A 356 16.39 10.03 -6.14
N ALA A 357 17.23 9.58 -5.21
CA ALA A 357 18.56 10.12 -5.00
C ALA A 357 19.46 9.89 -6.23
N ALA A 358 19.44 8.68 -6.80
CA ALA A 358 20.17 8.37 -8.03
C ALA A 358 19.70 9.21 -9.24
N ALA A 359 18.43 9.60 -9.26
CA ALA A 359 17.85 10.49 -10.27
C ALA A 359 18.06 11.99 -9.95
N GLY A 360 18.66 12.36 -8.81
CA GLY A 360 18.82 13.75 -8.35
C GLY A 360 17.48 14.41 -7.99
N LYS A 361 16.52 13.63 -7.44
CA LYS A 361 15.15 14.06 -7.15
C LYS A 361 14.77 13.95 -5.66
N GLN A 362 15.73 13.75 -4.78
CA GLN A 362 15.51 13.59 -3.33
C GLN A 362 14.77 14.78 -2.70
N ASP A 363 14.88 15.98 -3.27
CA ASP A 363 14.19 17.17 -2.77
C ASP A 363 12.67 17.14 -3.03
N LEU A 364 12.22 16.29 -3.97
CA LEU A 364 10.81 16.09 -4.32
C LEU A 364 10.18 14.88 -3.59
N LEU A 365 10.93 14.20 -2.74
CA LEU A 365 10.43 13.10 -1.92
C LEU A 365 10.50 13.45 -0.44
N PHE A 366 9.39 13.28 0.29
CA PHE A 366 9.35 13.30 1.75
C PHE A 366 8.71 12.01 2.25
N GLN A 367 9.35 11.35 3.21
CA GLN A 367 8.87 10.10 3.78
C GLN A 367 8.65 10.26 5.28
N THR A 368 7.57 9.72 5.80
CA THR A 368 7.29 9.67 7.24
C THR A 368 6.64 8.34 7.60
N TYR A 369 6.71 8.00 8.88
CA TYR A 369 6.36 6.66 9.34
C TYR A 369 5.38 6.73 10.48
N THR A 370 4.61 5.65 10.68
CA THR A 370 3.70 5.52 11.82
C THR A 370 3.99 4.26 12.61
N THR A 371 3.66 4.28 13.90
CA THR A 371 3.84 3.14 14.81
C THR A 371 2.72 2.10 14.70
N GLY A 372 1.83 2.23 13.72
CA GLY A 372 0.80 1.24 13.43
C GLY A 372 1.38 -0.14 13.12
N VAL A 373 0.59 -1.19 13.35
CA VAL A 373 0.94 -2.57 13.04
C VAL A 373 -0.05 -3.11 12.02
N GLY A 374 0.45 -3.63 10.91
CA GLY A 374 -0.36 -4.16 9.82
C GLY A 374 -0.28 -3.33 8.55
N HIS A 375 -0.65 -3.95 7.44
CA HIS A 375 -0.64 -3.32 6.14
C HIS A 375 -1.66 -2.19 6.05
N CYS A 376 -1.21 -1.02 5.62
CA CYS A 376 -2.05 0.19 5.50
C CYS A 376 -2.83 0.56 6.78
N ASN A 377 -2.39 0.14 7.95
CA ASN A 377 -3.09 0.46 9.21
C ASN A 377 -2.82 1.90 9.65
N LEU A 378 -3.35 2.84 8.87
CA LEU A 378 -3.26 4.27 9.09
C LEU A 378 -4.60 4.81 9.60
N THR A 379 -4.56 5.65 10.61
CA THR A 379 -5.77 6.27 11.18
C THR A 379 -6.26 7.43 10.31
N GLY A 380 -7.55 7.74 10.39
CA GLY A 380 -8.13 8.89 9.68
C GLY A 380 -7.38 10.21 9.94
N PRO A 381 -7.05 10.58 11.19
CA PRO A 381 -6.24 11.75 11.49
C PRO A 381 -4.86 11.74 10.84
N GLN A 382 -4.18 10.59 10.74
CA GLN A 382 -2.90 10.47 10.04
C GLN A 382 -3.04 10.76 8.56
N ILE A 383 -4.06 10.18 7.91
CA ILE A 383 -4.32 10.39 6.48
C ILE A 383 -4.69 11.86 6.21
N LEU A 384 -5.59 12.47 7.01
CA LEU A 384 -5.97 13.87 6.86
C LEU A 384 -4.78 14.83 7.05
N THR A 385 -3.93 14.57 8.05
CA THR A 385 -2.68 15.32 8.27
C THR A 385 -1.78 15.25 7.04
N SER A 386 -1.63 14.07 6.46
CA SER A 386 -0.77 13.83 5.30
C SER A 386 -1.32 14.48 4.03
N ILE A 387 -2.65 14.45 3.81
CA ILE A 387 -3.31 15.18 2.71
C ILE A 387 -3.08 16.68 2.86
N GLY A 388 -3.26 17.23 4.07
CA GLY A 388 -2.98 18.64 4.33
C GLY A 388 -1.52 19.03 4.08
N ALA A 389 -0.58 18.17 4.46
CA ALA A 389 0.86 18.41 4.26
C ALA A 389 1.26 18.41 2.78
N ILE A 390 0.76 17.47 1.98
CA ILE A 390 1.05 17.44 0.54
C ILE A 390 0.36 18.59 -0.20
N ASP A 391 -0.89 18.94 0.12
CA ASP A 391 -1.56 20.10 -0.46
C ASP A 391 -0.81 21.40 -0.14
N GLN A 392 -0.37 21.57 1.10
CA GLN A 392 0.46 22.72 1.48
C GLN A 392 1.77 22.75 0.70
N TRP A 393 2.47 21.63 0.56
CA TRP A 393 3.71 21.55 -0.21
C TRP A 393 3.50 21.93 -1.66
N VAL A 394 2.52 21.34 -2.33
CA VAL A 394 2.18 21.67 -3.74
C VAL A 394 1.82 23.15 -3.90
N ARG A 395 1.06 23.72 -2.94
CA ARG A 395 0.60 25.10 -2.99
C ARG A 395 1.70 26.13 -2.75
N THR A 396 2.66 25.83 -1.86
CA THR A 396 3.65 26.79 -1.38
C THR A 396 5.06 26.54 -1.92
N GLY A 397 5.32 25.34 -2.45
CA GLY A 397 6.66 24.87 -2.81
C GLY A 397 7.53 24.49 -1.60
N LEU A 398 7.01 24.62 -0.37
CA LEU A 398 7.77 24.33 0.87
C LEU A 398 7.61 22.86 1.26
N LYS A 399 8.73 22.14 1.18
CA LYS A 399 8.79 20.71 1.59
C LYS A 399 8.38 20.55 3.05
N PRO A 400 7.56 19.54 3.39
CA PRO A 400 7.19 19.24 4.78
C PRO A 400 8.40 18.99 5.68
N THR A 401 8.20 19.21 6.97
CA THR A 401 9.17 18.89 8.01
C THR A 401 8.57 17.93 9.04
N ALA A 402 9.39 17.33 9.89
CA ALA A 402 8.95 16.44 10.95
C ALA A 402 7.89 17.08 11.88
N ALA A 403 7.92 18.41 12.04
CA ALA A 403 6.99 19.15 12.89
C ALA A 403 5.50 19.03 12.45
N GLN A 404 5.25 18.74 11.17
CA GLN A 404 3.89 18.56 10.64
C GLN A 404 3.32 17.16 10.95
N PHE A 405 4.12 16.24 11.48
CA PHE A 405 3.77 14.84 11.75
C PHE A 405 3.94 14.51 13.23
N PRO A 406 2.99 14.95 14.09
CA PRO A 406 3.16 14.86 15.54
C PRO A 406 3.08 13.42 16.06
N GLY A 407 3.99 13.06 16.97
CA GLY A 407 4.01 11.76 17.64
C GLY A 407 2.73 11.43 18.41
N ALA A 408 1.98 12.44 18.86
CA ALA A 408 0.67 12.25 19.49
C ALA A 408 -0.38 11.61 18.57
N LEU A 409 -0.21 11.73 17.26
CA LEU A 409 -1.02 11.01 16.26
C LEU A 409 -0.41 9.67 15.84
N GLY A 410 0.68 9.24 16.47
CA GLY A 410 1.38 7.99 16.14
C GLY A 410 2.39 8.11 14.99
N PHE A 411 2.73 9.31 14.54
CA PHE A 411 3.84 9.48 13.60
C PHE A 411 5.20 9.29 14.28
N ASN A 412 6.15 8.74 13.52
CA ASN A 412 7.56 8.65 13.92
C ASN A 412 8.46 9.12 12.75
N PRO A 413 8.55 10.43 12.53
CA PRO A 413 9.32 10.98 11.40
C PRO A 413 10.83 10.83 11.56
N ALA A 414 11.33 10.42 12.74
CA ALA A 414 12.72 10.14 12.99
C ALA A 414 13.14 8.70 12.67
N PHE A 415 12.17 7.82 12.36
CA PHE A 415 12.47 6.44 11.98
C PHE A 415 13.24 6.40 10.65
N VAL A 416 14.25 5.54 10.59
CA VAL A 416 15.05 5.29 9.39
C VAL A 416 14.76 3.85 8.95
N PRO A 417 14.14 3.65 7.79
CA PRO A 417 13.85 2.30 7.32
C PRO A 417 15.14 1.55 6.97
N PRO A 418 15.19 0.23 7.20
CA PRO A 418 16.32 -0.57 6.78
C PRO A 418 16.44 -0.60 5.25
N PRO A 419 17.60 -0.94 4.69
CA PRO A 419 17.76 -1.22 3.27
C PRO A 419 16.81 -2.34 2.81
N PHE A 420 16.34 -2.23 1.56
CA PHE A 420 15.46 -3.23 0.94
C PHE A 420 16.21 -4.50 0.56
#